data_e6e076f39369e6b15b68e607c4598a08
#
_entry.id   e6e076f39369e6b15b68e607c4598a08
#
_cell.length_a   1.000
_cell.length_b   1.000
_cell.length_c   1.000
_cell.angle_alpha   90.00
_cell.angle_beta   90.00
_cell.angle_gamma   90.00
#
_symmetry.space_group_name_H-M   'P 1'
#
loop_
_entity.id
_entity.type
_entity.pdbx_description
1 polymer ?
#
loop_
_entity_poly.entity_id
_entity_poly.type
_entity_poly.pdbx_seq_one_letter_code
_entity_poly.pdbx_strand_id
1 'polypeptide(L)'
;MATERTTYRTQLTRRLLILLAASGLQAGVWAQDLPEYRIELGGGIGMVAYEGDFNGNILKNQQPMLSIVGKYKFNPRKALAMNISYGHLKGDAKDVTTYYPEDKVERDYSFKNPVVDVGMRYEYNFWPYGNGQEYRGAQRLTPYIYIGVGLTVAKAMQTEMAMNMPIGGGIKYKVGERLNAAAEWTMHFTSNDWLDGRGDPYGIKSSGIFKNTDCYSHLRLSLTYDLWAKCKTCHNDRD
;
A
#
# COMPACT_ATOMS: atom_id res chain seq x y z
N MET A 1 -37.81 -4.66 -22.86
CA MET A 1 -36.43 -5.20 -22.68
C MET A 1 -35.45 -4.27 -21.97
N ALA A 2 -35.51 -2.93 -22.11
CA ALA A 2 -34.58 -2.02 -21.42
C ALA A 2 -34.89 -1.85 -19.91
N THR A 3 -36.14 -1.87 -19.51
CA THR A 3 -36.61 -1.69 -18.12
C THR A 3 -36.24 -2.86 -17.19
N GLU A 4 -36.23 -4.08 -17.67
CA GLU A 4 -35.86 -5.26 -16.84
C GLU A 4 -34.35 -5.29 -16.50
N ARG A 5 -33.49 -4.87 -17.41
CA ARG A 5 -32.02 -4.82 -17.16
C ARG A 5 -31.63 -3.79 -16.09
N THR A 6 -32.37 -2.68 -16.01
CA THR A 6 -32.13 -1.64 -14.99
C THR A 6 -32.52 -2.11 -13.60
N THR A 7 -33.64 -2.85 -13.48
CA THR A 7 -34.12 -3.41 -12.21
C THR A 7 -33.20 -4.50 -11.69
N TYR A 8 -32.64 -5.31 -12.57
CA TYR A 8 -31.69 -6.38 -12.19
C TYR A 8 -30.35 -5.80 -11.67
N ARG A 9 -29.84 -4.76 -12.30
CA ARG A 9 -28.62 -4.06 -11.84
C ARG A 9 -28.79 -3.40 -10.48
N THR A 10 -29.92 -2.75 -10.23
CA THR A 10 -30.20 -2.11 -8.93
C THR A 10 -30.41 -3.16 -7.82
N GLN A 11 -30.99 -4.30 -8.13
CA GLN A 11 -31.12 -5.40 -7.16
C GLN A 11 -29.77 -6.07 -6.86
N LEU A 12 -28.91 -6.22 -7.84
CA LEU A 12 -27.57 -6.81 -7.66
C LEU A 12 -26.67 -5.89 -6.80
N THR A 13 -26.66 -4.60 -7.07
CA THR A 13 -25.91 -3.61 -6.26
C THR A 13 -26.45 -3.52 -4.83
N ARG A 14 -27.76 -3.60 -4.64
CA ARG A 14 -28.36 -3.61 -3.29
C ARG A 14 -28.01 -4.88 -2.51
N ARG A 15 -27.97 -6.04 -3.16
CA ARG A 15 -27.53 -7.31 -2.55
C ARG A 15 -26.03 -7.32 -2.22
N LEU A 16 -25.21 -6.73 -3.08
CA LEU A 16 -23.76 -6.57 -2.82
C LEU A 16 -23.50 -5.63 -1.65
N LEU A 17 -24.22 -4.52 -1.54
CA LEU A 17 -24.15 -3.60 -0.42
C LEU A 17 -24.62 -4.23 0.90
N ILE A 18 -25.65 -5.05 0.88
CA ILE A 18 -26.14 -5.77 2.06
C ILE A 18 -25.13 -6.85 2.48
N LEU A 19 -24.50 -7.56 1.54
CA LEU A 19 -23.45 -8.53 1.84
C LEU A 19 -22.19 -7.88 2.40
N LEU A 20 -21.79 -6.71 1.87
CA LEU A 20 -20.70 -5.89 2.40
C LEU A 20 -21.03 -5.33 3.80
N ALA A 21 -22.26 -4.89 4.04
CA ALA A 21 -22.71 -4.44 5.35
C ALA A 21 -22.82 -5.61 6.35
N ALA A 22 -23.28 -6.78 5.94
CA ALA A 22 -23.36 -7.96 6.77
C ALA A 22 -21.98 -8.56 7.12
N SER A 23 -21.00 -8.48 6.23
CA SER A 23 -19.62 -8.87 6.52
C SER A 23 -18.92 -7.88 7.48
N GLY A 24 -19.34 -6.62 7.49
CA GLY A 24 -18.86 -5.60 8.45
C GLY A 24 -19.43 -5.77 9.87
N LEU A 25 -20.59 -6.40 10.02
CA LEU A 25 -21.26 -6.61 11.30
C LEU A 25 -20.83 -7.87 12.06
N GLN A 26 -20.01 -8.74 11.47
CA GLN A 26 -19.36 -9.83 12.18
C GLN A 26 -18.06 -9.37 12.91
N ALA A 27 -18.04 -8.16 13.43
CA ALA A 27 -17.16 -7.81 14.53
C ALA A 27 -17.66 -8.52 15.78
N GLY A 28 -17.61 -9.83 15.77
CA GLY A 28 -17.83 -10.66 16.94
C GLY A 28 -16.98 -10.12 18.09
N VAL A 29 -17.57 -9.99 19.24
CA VAL A 29 -16.92 -9.72 20.53
C VAL A 29 -16.02 -10.93 20.85
N TRP A 30 -14.92 -11.02 20.13
CA TRP A 30 -13.79 -11.84 20.54
C TRP A 30 -13.13 -11.04 21.65
N ALA A 31 -12.89 -11.64 22.80
CA ALA A 31 -12.06 -11.08 23.84
C ALA A 31 -10.76 -10.59 23.14
N GLN A 32 -10.68 -9.27 22.91
CA GLN A 32 -9.60 -8.71 22.11
C GLN A 32 -8.37 -8.73 22.98
N ASP A 33 -7.47 -9.68 22.72
CA ASP A 33 -6.13 -9.64 23.27
C ASP A 33 -5.52 -8.30 22.88
N LEU A 34 -5.36 -7.44 23.87
CA LEU A 34 -4.77 -6.13 23.66
C LEU A 34 -3.30 -6.30 23.29
N PRO A 35 -2.79 -5.56 22.33
CA PRO A 35 -1.39 -5.64 21.96
C PRO A 35 -0.51 -5.17 23.13
N GLU A 36 0.62 -5.79 23.31
CA GLU A 36 1.60 -5.42 24.35
C GLU A 36 2.07 -3.97 24.21
N TYR A 37 2.19 -3.52 22.97
CA TYR A 37 2.60 -2.15 22.60
C TYR A 37 1.63 -1.62 21.55
N ARG A 38 1.12 -0.41 21.76
CA ARG A 38 0.13 0.16 20.84
C ARG A 38 0.72 0.92 19.68
N ILE A 39 1.87 1.55 19.88
CA ILE A 39 2.52 2.40 18.87
C ILE A 39 3.83 1.78 18.45
N GLU A 40 4.09 1.85 17.17
CA GLU A 40 5.31 1.42 16.53
C GLU A 40 5.79 2.53 15.61
N LEU A 41 7.05 2.95 15.75
CA LEU A 41 7.66 4.00 14.95
C LEU A 41 9.01 3.54 14.42
N GLY A 42 9.33 3.87 13.20
CA GLY A 42 10.62 3.56 12.61
C GLY A 42 10.77 4.03 11.19
N GLY A 43 11.74 3.46 10.51
CA GLY A 43 12.07 3.80 9.14
C GLY A 43 12.41 2.58 8.30
N GLY A 44 12.54 2.80 7.03
CA GLY A 44 12.89 1.76 6.07
C GLY A 44 13.65 2.32 4.88
N ILE A 45 14.38 1.42 4.27
CA ILE A 45 15.05 1.63 2.99
C ILE A 45 14.48 0.67 1.97
N GLY A 46 14.54 1.01 0.71
CA GLY A 46 13.98 0.15 -0.32
C GLY A 46 14.29 0.64 -1.71
N MET A 47 13.52 0.06 -2.63
CA MET A 47 13.57 0.39 -4.04
C MET A 47 12.16 0.77 -4.50
N VAL A 48 12.08 1.76 -5.38
CA VAL A 48 10.85 2.13 -6.09
C VAL A 48 11.06 1.90 -7.57
N ALA A 49 10.07 1.31 -8.23
CA ALA A 49 10.03 1.12 -9.67
C ALA A 49 8.75 1.73 -10.23
N TYR A 50 8.90 2.55 -11.27
CA TYR A 50 7.79 3.05 -12.06
C TYR A 50 7.23 1.96 -12.97
N GLU A 51 5.93 1.94 -13.16
CA GLU A 51 5.21 1.05 -14.06
C GLU A 51 4.14 1.85 -14.81
N GLY A 52 4.33 2.00 -16.11
CA GLY A 52 3.47 2.79 -16.97
C GLY A 52 4.03 2.84 -18.39
N ASP A 53 3.78 3.91 -19.11
CA ASP A 53 4.08 4.04 -20.53
C ASP A 53 5.55 3.89 -20.88
N PHE A 54 6.49 4.17 -19.96
CA PHE A 54 7.94 4.12 -20.19
C PHE A 54 8.68 3.05 -19.38
N ASN A 55 7.98 2.16 -18.73
CA ASN A 55 8.55 0.98 -18.07
C ASN A 55 7.49 -0.08 -17.82
N GLY A 56 7.58 -1.22 -18.46
CA GLY A 56 6.69 -2.37 -18.27
C GLY A 56 7.27 -3.50 -17.40
N ASN A 57 8.40 -3.26 -16.70
CA ASN A 57 9.06 -4.31 -15.93
C ASN A 57 9.46 -3.80 -14.54
N ILE A 58 8.85 -4.38 -13.50
CA ILE A 58 9.08 -4.07 -12.08
C ILE A 58 10.56 -4.14 -11.66
N LEU A 59 11.35 -4.97 -12.33
CA LEU A 59 12.75 -5.18 -11.99
C LEU A 59 13.71 -4.22 -12.69
N LYS A 60 13.21 -3.46 -13.67
CA LYS A 60 14.00 -2.45 -14.38
C LYS A 60 13.81 -1.08 -13.77
N ASN A 61 14.79 -0.20 -13.97
CA ASN A 61 14.75 1.21 -13.57
C ASN A 61 14.49 1.45 -12.07
N GLN A 62 14.76 0.47 -11.21
CA GLN A 62 14.60 0.60 -9.77
C GLN A 62 15.50 1.72 -9.23
N GLN A 63 14.93 2.56 -8.37
CA GLN A 63 15.63 3.66 -7.70
C GLN A 63 15.55 3.50 -6.19
N PRO A 64 16.60 3.93 -5.45
CA PRO A 64 16.59 3.86 -4.01
C PRO A 64 15.50 4.74 -3.41
N MET A 65 14.94 4.28 -2.29
CA MET A 65 13.86 4.93 -1.56
C MET A 65 14.14 4.89 -0.06
N LEU A 66 13.80 5.98 0.63
CA LEU A 66 13.77 6.08 2.08
C LEU A 66 12.33 6.24 2.56
N SER A 67 12.03 5.74 3.76
CA SER A 67 10.69 5.88 4.33
C SER A 67 10.70 5.99 5.84
N ILE A 68 9.66 6.65 6.37
CA ILE A 68 9.31 6.69 7.78
C ILE A 68 7.96 6.02 7.93
N VAL A 69 7.80 5.22 8.97
CA VAL A 69 6.58 4.44 9.23
C VAL A 69 6.19 4.60 10.69
N GLY A 70 4.94 5.00 10.89
CA GLY A 70 4.28 4.98 12.18
C GLY A 70 3.08 4.05 12.15
N LYS A 71 2.89 3.21 13.17
CA LYS A 71 1.75 2.28 13.23
C LYS A 71 1.03 2.38 14.57
N TYR A 72 -0.29 2.29 14.51
CA TYR A 72 -1.15 2.10 15.65
C TYR A 72 -1.78 0.71 15.61
N LYS A 73 -1.51 -0.10 16.61
CA LYS A 73 -2.00 -1.48 16.73
C LYS A 73 -3.31 -1.50 17.51
N PHE A 74 -4.40 -1.91 16.85
CA PHE A 74 -5.68 -2.13 17.52
C PHE A 74 -5.67 -3.43 18.33
N ASN A 75 -5.09 -4.47 17.73
CA ASN A 75 -4.91 -5.79 18.32
C ASN A 75 -3.72 -6.51 17.63
N PRO A 76 -3.31 -7.73 18.06
CA PRO A 76 -2.20 -8.46 17.45
C PRO A 76 -2.37 -8.75 15.95
N ARG A 77 -3.59 -8.68 15.40
CA ARG A 77 -3.88 -8.96 13.99
C ARG A 77 -4.13 -7.71 13.16
N LYS A 78 -4.48 -6.57 13.76
CA LYS A 78 -4.97 -5.39 13.03
C LYS A 78 -4.19 -4.15 13.44
N ALA A 79 -3.72 -3.39 12.46
CA ALA A 79 -3.05 -2.12 12.68
C ALA A 79 -3.41 -1.09 11.61
N LEU A 80 -3.31 0.16 11.97
CA LEU A 80 -3.32 1.29 11.05
C LEU A 80 -1.90 1.82 10.95
N ALA A 81 -1.38 1.92 9.73
CA ALA A 81 -0.04 2.43 9.47
C ALA A 81 -0.11 3.70 8.64
N MET A 82 0.71 4.69 9.02
CA MET A 82 1.04 5.84 8.20
C MET A 82 2.46 5.70 7.69
N ASN A 83 2.69 6.05 6.44
CA ASN A 83 4.02 6.06 5.87
C ASN A 83 4.26 7.36 5.10
N ILE A 84 5.51 7.80 5.14
CA ILE A 84 6.04 8.85 4.27
C ILE A 84 7.24 8.24 3.58
N SER A 85 7.29 8.30 2.27
CA SER A 85 8.42 7.80 1.50
C SER A 85 8.92 8.83 0.49
N TYR A 86 10.24 8.79 0.23
CA TYR A 86 10.92 9.63 -0.73
C TYR A 86 11.81 8.78 -1.62
N GLY A 87 11.71 8.98 -2.92
CA GLY A 87 12.51 8.29 -3.92
C GLY A 87 12.48 9.00 -5.27
N HIS A 88 12.84 8.27 -6.32
CA HIS A 88 12.77 8.78 -7.69
C HIS A 88 12.06 7.75 -8.57
N LEU A 89 11.14 8.20 -9.39
CA LEU A 89 10.57 7.41 -10.47
C LEU A 89 11.45 7.57 -11.71
N LYS A 90 11.81 6.48 -12.35
CA LYS A 90 12.62 6.47 -13.56
C LYS A 90 11.98 5.58 -14.62
N GLY A 91 11.90 6.08 -15.85
CA GLY A 91 11.49 5.34 -17.03
C GLY A 91 12.34 5.69 -18.23
N ASP A 92 12.42 4.78 -19.19
CA ASP A 92 13.13 4.96 -20.47
C ASP A 92 12.29 4.30 -21.56
N ALA A 93 11.98 5.04 -22.61
CA ALA A 93 11.22 4.56 -23.76
C ALA A 93 11.85 3.32 -24.44
N LYS A 94 13.17 3.14 -24.30
CA LYS A 94 13.90 1.96 -24.82
C LYS A 94 13.59 0.66 -24.08
N ASP A 95 13.05 0.77 -22.87
CA ASP A 95 12.71 -0.39 -22.01
C ASP A 95 11.27 -0.89 -22.24
N VAL A 96 10.51 -0.23 -23.11
CA VAL A 96 9.13 -0.61 -23.43
C VAL A 96 9.13 -1.67 -24.51
N THR A 97 8.50 -2.81 -24.21
CA THR A 97 8.37 -3.96 -25.13
C THR A 97 7.02 -3.98 -25.87
N THR A 98 6.17 -2.97 -25.68
CA THR A 98 4.81 -2.94 -26.21
C THR A 98 4.80 -2.50 -27.66
N TYR A 99 4.02 -3.18 -28.48
CA TYR A 99 3.78 -2.83 -29.90
C TYR A 99 2.87 -1.61 -29.99
N TYR A 100 3.46 -0.43 -30.02
CA TYR A 100 2.75 0.78 -30.43
C TYR A 100 3.07 1.10 -31.89
N PRO A 101 2.19 1.83 -32.61
CA PRO A 101 2.49 2.32 -33.95
C PRO A 101 3.80 3.10 -33.95
N GLU A 102 4.72 2.75 -34.85
CA GLU A 102 6.10 3.30 -34.90
C GLU A 102 6.14 4.83 -35.03
N ASP A 103 5.10 5.44 -35.58
CA ASP A 103 4.95 6.87 -35.77
C ASP A 103 4.61 7.67 -34.48
N LYS A 104 4.24 6.98 -33.39
CA LYS A 104 3.88 7.58 -32.10
C LYS A 104 4.86 7.34 -30.97
N VAL A 105 5.91 6.56 -31.19
CA VAL A 105 6.88 6.19 -30.17
C VAL A 105 7.96 7.26 -30.06
N GLU A 106 7.97 8.01 -28.96
CA GLU A 106 9.10 8.85 -28.56
C GLU A 106 10.26 7.96 -28.05
N ARG A 107 11.05 7.40 -28.96
CA ARG A 107 12.13 6.44 -28.66
C ARG A 107 13.25 7.00 -27.78
N ASP A 108 13.39 8.29 -27.69
CA ASP A 108 14.47 8.98 -26.97
C ASP A 108 14.00 9.63 -25.66
N TYR A 109 12.75 9.37 -25.22
CA TYR A 109 12.26 9.92 -23.99
C TYR A 109 12.74 9.09 -22.79
N SER A 110 13.34 9.77 -21.82
CA SER A 110 13.67 9.20 -20.51
C SER A 110 13.44 10.24 -19.43
N PHE A 111 13.02 9.79 -18.26
CA PHE A 111 12.78 10.69 -17.14
C PHE A 111 13.34 10.11 -15.83
N LYS A 112 13.59 11.02 -14.89
CA LYS A 112 13.92 10.70 -13.50
C LYS A 112 13.34 11.78 -12.60
N ASN A 113 12.15 11.51 -12.05
CA ASN A 113 11.38 12.46 -11.27
C ASN A 113 11.44 12.12 -9.78
N PRO A 114 11.78 13.07 -8.90
CA PRO A 114 11.66 12.88 -7.47
C PRO A 114 10.18 12.73 -7.09
N VAL A 115 9.91 11.81 -6.19
CA VAL A 115 8.57 11.50 -5.70
C VAL A 115 8.55 11.45 -4.18
N VAL A 116 7.51 12.06 -3.62
CA VAL A 116 7.12 11.93 -2.20
C VAL A 116 5.76 11.25 -2.17
N ASP A 117 5.64 10.23 -1.35
CA ASP A 117 4.36 9.55 -1.09
C ASP A 117 4.02 9.65 0.40
N VAL A 118 2.80 10.02 0.68
CA VAL A 118 2.23 10.04 2.03
C VAL A 118 0.96 9.20 2.02
N GLY A 119 0.96 8.12 2.78
CA GLY A 119 -0.15 7.18 2.78
C GLY A 119 -0.56 6.69 4.15
N MET A 120 -1.81 6.27 4.23
CA MET A 120 -2.40 5.58 5.37
C MET A 120 -2.94 4.23 4.89
N ARG A 121 -2.62 3.17 5.60
CA ARG A 121 -2.99 1.80 5.23
C ARG A 121 -3.48 1.00 6.42
N TYR A 122 -4.47 0.17 6.19
CA TYR A 122 -4.96 -0.81 7.14
C TYR A 122 -4.24 -2.13 6.92
N GLU A 123 -3.58 -2.64 7.97
CA GLU A 123 -2.79 -3.87 7.94
C GLU A 123 -3.53 -5.00 8.66
N TYR A 124 -3.53 -6.18 8.04
CA TYR A 124 -4.06 -7.41 8.63
C TYR A 124 -2.96 -8.48 8.71
N ASN A 125 -2.63 -8.90 9.91
CA ASN A 125 -1.68 -9.97 10.20
C ASN A 125 -2.40 -11.33 10.19
N PHE A 126 -1.90 -12.29 9.45
CA PHE A 126 -2.50 -13.63 9.38
C PHE A 126 -2.37 -14.39 10.71
N TRP A 127 -1.27 -14.17 11.42
CA TRP A 127 -1.08 -14.70 12.77
C TRP A 127 -1.03 -13.58 13.80
N PRO A 128 -1.45 -13.84 15.06
CA PRO A 128 -1.33 -12.87 16.13
C PRO A 128 0.13 -12.48 16.35
N TYR A 129 0.47 -11.23 16.09
CA TYR A 129 1.84 -10.74 16.12
C TYR A 129 2.23 -10.22 17.52
N GLY A 130 3.31 -10.74 18.09
CA GLY A 130 3.77 -10.37 19.41
C GLY A 130 5.09 -11.00 19.81
N ASN A 131 5.42 -10.99 21.11
CA ASN A 131 6.72 -11.46 21.63
C ASN A 131 6.91 -13.00 21.62
N GLY A 132 5.97 -13.75 21.04
CA GLY A 132 6.06 -15.19 20.94
C GLY A 132 5.75 -15.90 22.27
N GLN A 133 4.87 -15.32 23.08
CA GLN A 133 4.36 -16.01 24.27
C GLN A 133 3.28 -17.00 23.82
N GLU A 134 3.66 -18.26 23.71
CA GLU A 134 2.84 -19.35 23.15
C GLU A 134 1.47 -19.50 23.84
N TYR A 135 1.40 -19.27 25.15
CA TYR A 135 0.14 -19.34 25.92
C TYR A 135 -0.89 -18.27 25.52
N ARG A 136 -0.47 -17.22 24.77
CA ARG A 136 -1.33 -16.19 24.20
C ARG A 136 -1.51 -16.35 22.70
N GLY A 137 -0.94 -17.39 22.10
CA GLY A 137 -0.99 -17.61 20.66
C GLY A 137 -0.25 -16.56 19.83
N ALA A 138 0.59 -15.72 20.47
CA ALA A 138 1.34 -14.68 19.77
C ALA A 138 2.58 -15.29 19.09
N GLN A 139 2.81 -14.92 17.83
CA GLN A 139 3.94 -15.37 17.04
C GLN A 139 4.88 -14.21 16.71
N ARG A 140 6.18 -14.52 16.71
CA ARG A 140 7.21 -13.53 16.33
C ARG A 140 7.26 -13.25 14.84
N LEU A 141 6.83 -14.19 14.02
CA LEU A 141 6.76 -14.08 12.57
C LEU A 141 5.29 -14.02 12.14
N THR A 142 4.95 -13.12 11.25
CA THR A 142 3.63 -13.11 10.61
C THR A 142 3.70 -12.56 9.20
N PRO A 143 3.12 -13.24 8.21
CA PRO A 143 2.76 -12.60 6.96
C PRO A 143 1.58 -11.66 7.20
N TYR A 144 1.51 -10.62 6.39
CA TYR A 144 0.42 -9.63 6.46
C TYR A 144 0.13 -9.04 5.10
N ILE A 145 -1.08 -8.56 4.96
CA ILE A 145 -1.55 -7.82 3.79
C ILE A 145 -2.08 -6.46 4.24
N TYR A 146 -2.16 -5.54 3.30
CA TYR A 146 -2.70 -4.22 3.57
C TYR A 146 -3.28 -3.58 2.31
N ILE A 147 -4.20 -2.66 2.56
CA ILE A 147 -4.80 -1.76 1.59
C ILE A 147 -4.91 -0.38 2.22
N GLY A 148 -4.83 0.66 1.41
CA GLY A 148 -4.87 2.01 1.93
C GLY A 148 -5.24 3.07 0.90
N VAL A 149 -5.03 4.31 1.32
CA VAL A 149 -5.15 5.51 0.50
C VAL A 149 -3.95 6.41 0.75
N GLY A 150 -3.52 7.13 -0.27
CA GLY A 150 -2.38 8.03 -0.16
C GLY A 150 -2.42 9.14 -1.18
N LEU A 151 -1.41 10.01 -1.06
CA LEU A 151 -1.12 11.09 -1.97
C LEU A 151 0.33 10.95 -2.44
N THR A 152 0.49 10.94 -3.74
CA THR A 152 1.79 10.97 -4.42
C THR A 152 2.02 12.36 -4.97
N VAL A 153 3.17 12.93 -4.68
CA VAL A 153 3.61 14.19 -5.27
C VAL A 153 4.89 13.92 -6.05
N ALA A 154 4.84 14.07 -7.35
CA ALA A 154 5.98 13.92 -8.24
C ALA A 154 6.37 15.27 -8.83
N LYS A 155 7.67 15.54 -8.94
CA LYS A 155 8.16 16.72 -9.63
C LYS A 155 8.63 16.31 -11.03
N ALA A 156 7.70 16.28 -11.96
CA ALA A 156 7.94 16.09 -13.38
C ALA A 156 8.28 17.45 -14.07
N MET A 157 7.74 17.74 -15.22
CA MET A 157 7.83 19.07 -15.84
C MET A 157 7.15 20.14 -14.97
N GLN A 158 6.06 19.78 -14.33
CA GLN A 158 5.37 20.54 -13.29
C GLN A 158 5.29 19.69 -12.02
N THR A 159 4.79 20.27 -10.93
CA THR A 159 4.51 19.49 -9.72
C THR A 159 3.17 18.82 -9.88
N GLU A 160 3.19 17.49 -10.00
CA GLU A 160 2.00 16.67 -10.18
C GLU A 160 1.59 16.04 -8.85
N MET A 161 0.29 16.06 -8.59
CA MET A 161 -0.31 15.43 -7.42
C MET A 161 -1.30 14.37 -7.86
N ALA A 162 -1.18 13.18 -7.32
CA ALA A 162 -2.08 12.08 -7.59
C ALA A 162 -2.55 11.43 -6.28
N MET A 163 -3.84 11.13 -6.20
CA MET A 163 -4.31 10.18 -5.19
C MET A 163 -3.82 8.79 -5.58
N ASN A 164 -3.43 7.99 -4.59
CA ASN A 164 -3.05 6.61 -4.83
C ASN A 164 -3.76 5.65 -3.89
N MET A 165 -3.85 4.40 -4.33
CA MET A 165 -4.35 3.28 -3.55
C MET A 165 -3.21 2.26 -3.40
N PRO A 166 -2.48 2.26 -2.26
CA PRO A 166 -1.48 1.24 -1.98
C PRO A 166 -2.15 -0.08 -1.61
N ILE A 167 -1.75 -1.14 -2.30
CA ILE A 167 -2.12 -2.52 -1.99
C ILE A 167 -0.83 -3.31 -1.91
N GLY A 168 -0.69 -4.13 -0.88
CA GLY A 168 0.54 -4.90 -0.74
C GLY A 168 0.48 -5.93 0.37
N GLY A 169 1.64 -6.52 0.59
CA GLY A 169 1.83 -7.52 1.63
C GLY A 169 3.30 -7.67 1.97
N GLY A 170 3.55 -8.43 3.00
CA GLY A 170 4.90 -8.66 3.46
C GLY A 170 4.98 -9.63 4.62
N ILE A 171 6.15 -9.68 5.20
CA ILE A 171 6.44 -10.51 6.36
C ILE A 171 7.02 -9.60 7.44
N LYS A 172 6.53 -9.75 8.67
CA LYS A 172 7.05 -9.09 9.87
C LYS A 172 7.72 -10.10 10.75
N TYR A 173 8.84 -9.71 11.33
CA TYR A 173 9.56 -10.49 12.33
C TYR A 173 9.92 -9.64 13.54
N LYS A 174 9.62 -10.15 14.73
CA LYS A 174 9.97 -9.50 15.98
C LYS A 174 11.38 -9.92 16.41
N VAL A 175 12.34 -9.04 16.15
CA VAL A 175 13.77 -9.27 16.41
C VAL A 175 14.06 -9.28 17.91
N GLY A 176 13.43 -8.38 18.65
CA GLY A 176 13.57 -8.25 20.09
C GLY A 176 12.23 -7.97 20.76
N GLU A 177 12.23 -7.65 22.04
CA GLU A 177 10.99 -7.33 22.76
C GLU A 177 10.25 -6.13 22.17
N ARG A 178 11.01 -5.13 21.67
CA ARG A 178 10.49 -3.88 21.13
C ARG A 178 10.90 -3.62 19.69
N LEU A 179 11.81 -4.41 19.13
CA LEU A 179 12.35 -4.20 17.79
C LEU A 179 11.65 -5.13 16.79
N ASN A 180 11.13 -4.55 15.73
CA ASN A 180 10.45 -5.25 14.66
C ASN A 180 11.18 -5.00 13.33
N ALA A 181 11.34 -6.03 12.54
CA ALA A 181 11.79 -5.97 11.16
C ALA A 181 10.64 -6.36 10.22
N ALA A 182 10.54 -5.72 9.07
CA ALA A 182 9.58 -6.12 8.05
C ALA A 182 10.19 -6.01 6.65
N ALA A 183 9.81 -6.94 5.79
CA ALA A 183 10.01 -6.90 4.36
C ALA A 183 8.65 -6.86 3.68
N GLU A 184 8.43 -5.89 2.80
CA GLU A 184 7.12 -5.68 2.17
C GLU A 184 7.25 -5.22 0.73
N TRP A 185 6.27 -5.61 -0.06
CA TRP A 185 6.09 -5.15 -1.43
C TRP A 185 4.72 -4.49 -1.54
N THR A 186 4.70 -3.30 -2.13
CA THR A 186 3.51 -2.46 -2.31
C THR A 186 3.37 -2.08 -3.76
N MET A 187 2.17 -2.19 -4.29
CA MET A 187 1.78 -1.59 -5.56
C MET A 187 0.92 -0.38 -5.30
N HIS A 188 1.25 0.75 -5.90
CA HIS A 188 0.51 2.00 -5.81
C HIS A 188 -0.22 2.25 -7.13
N PHE A 189 -1.55 2.17 -7.09
CA PHE A 189 -2.41 2.52 -8.20
C PHE A 189 -2.76 4.00 -8.10
N THR A 190 -2.31 4.80 -9.05
CA THR A 190 -2.54 6.25 -8.99
C THR A 190 -3.75 6.68 -9.81
N SER A 191 -4.26 7.87 -9.51
CA SER A 191 -5.39 8.47 -10.24
C SER A 191 -4.97 9.39 -11.38
N ASN A 192 -3.66 9.56 -11.59
CA ASN A 192 -3.10 10.51 -12.55
C ASN A 192 -2.12 9.80 -13.49
N ASP A 193 -2.03 10.29 -14.73
CA ASP A 193 -1.21 9.79 -15.84
C ASP A 193 -0.08 10.77 -16.19
N TRP A 194 0.34 11.60 -15.24
CA TRP A 194 1.34 12.65 -15.44
C TRP A 194 2.55 12.52 -14.54
N LEU A 195 2.71 11.40 -13.83
CA LEU A 195 3.83 11.21 -12.93
C LEU A 195 5.17 11.09 -13.67
N ASP A 196 5.12 10.63 -14.91
CA ASP A 196 6.24 10.57 -15.83
C ASP A 196 6.48 11.89 -16.60
N GLY A 197 5.52 12.82 -16.56
CA GLY A 197 5.55 14.11 -17.26
C GLY A 197 4.92 14.09 -18.65
N ARG A 198 4.26 13.01 -19.04
CA ARG A 198 3.54 12.86 -20.30
C ARG A 198 2.18 12.23 -20.04
N GLY A 199 1.10 12.89 -20.42
CA GLY A 199 -0.26 12.35 -20.36
C GLY A 199 -0.61 11.62 -21.64
N ASP A 200 -0.95 10.33 -21.54
CA ASP A 200 -1.40 9.47 -22.64
C ASP A 200 -0.57 9.63 -23.94
N PRO A 201 0.76 9.37 -23.90
CA PRO A 201 1.63 9.61 -25.05
C PRO A 201 1.24 8.77 -26.29
N TYR A 202 0.50 7.70 -26.08
CA TYR A 202 0.10 6.76 -27.14
C TYR A 202 -1.36 6.89 -27.58
N GLY A 203 -2.17 7.71 -26.92
CA GLY A 203 -3.57 7.95 -27.26
C GLY A 203 -4.46 6.71 -27.07
N ILE A 204 -4.16 5.87 -26.08
CA ILE A 204 -4.89 4.63 -25.83
C ILE A 204 -6.17 4.94 -25.05
N LYS A 205 -7.32 4.86 -25.73
CA LYS A 205 -8.62 4.97 -25.08
C LYS A 205 -8.95 3.70 -24.32
N SER A 206 -8.61 3.65 -23.05
CA SER A 206 -9.06 2.58 -22.17
C SER A 206 -10.35 2.95 -21.43
N SER A 207 -11.19 1.97 -21.12
CA SER A 207 -12.41 2.14 -20.34
C SER A 207 -12.29 1.35 -19.02
N GLY A 208 -12.36 2.05 -17.87
CA GLY A 208 -12.27 1.41 -16.57
C GLY A 208 -12.00 2.38 -15.43
N ILE A 209 -11.97 1.89 -14.20
CA ILE A 209 -11.67 2.70 -13.01
C ILE A 209 -10.17 3.02 -12.93
N PHE A 210 -9.32 2.13 -13.42
CA PHE A 210 -7.87 2.29 -13.56
C PHE A 210 -7.54 2.39 -15.05
N LYS A 211 -7.92 3.50 -15.65
CA LYS A 211 -7.62 3.79 -17.04
C LYS A 211 -6.17 4.21 -17.14
N ASN A 212 -5.36 3.50 -17.90
CA ASN A 212 -4.06 3.99 -18.42
C ASN A 212 -3.37 5.01 -17.49
N THR A 213 -3.41 4.73 -16.17
CA THR A 213 -2.85 5.61 -15.15
C THR A 213 -1.52 5.04 -14.70
N ASP A 214 -0.59 5.93 -14.40
CA ASP A 214 0.70 5.57 -13.88
C ASP A 214 0.58 4.74 -12.59
N CYS A 215 1.37 3.70 -12.50
CA CYS A 215 1.52 2.89 -11.29
C CYS A 215 3.00 2.90 -10.88
N TYR A 216 3.27 2.55 -9.63
CA TYR A 216 4.63 2.29 -9.19
C TYR A 216 4.64 1.29 -8.05
N SER A 217 5.73 0.57 -7.91
CA SER A 217 5.90 -0.41 -6.87
C SER A 217 7.03 -0.05 -5.91
N HIS A 218 6.87 -0.44 -4.65
CA HIS A 218 7.88 -0.33 -3.60
C HIS A 218 8.27 -1.72 -3.09
N LEU A 219 9.56 -2.00 -3.05
CA LEU A 219 10.13 -3.07 -2.26
C LEU A 219 10.87 -2.44 -1.09
N ARG A 220 10.44 -2.70 0.15
CA ARG A 220 10.93 -2.03 1.35
C ARG A 220 11.35 -3.00 2.43
N LEU A 221 12.49 -2.71 3.06
CA LEU A 221 12.91 -3.30 4.32
C LEU A 221 12.81 -2.20 5.40
N SER A 222 12.16 -2.50 6.51
CA SER A 222 11.95 -1.54 7.59
C SER A 222 12.31 -2.11 8.95
N LEU A 223 12.82 -1.21 9.81
CA LEU A 223 13.04 -1.46 11.23
C LEU A 223 12.20 -0.47 12.02
N THR A 224 11.43 -0.98 12.97
CA THR A 224 10.53 -0.18 13.77
C THR A 224 10.65 -0.56 15.25
N TYR A 225 10.41 0.41 16.11
CA TYR A 225 10.51 0.26 17.55
C TYR A 225 9.14 0.46 18.21
N ASP A 226 8.80 -0.44 19.11
CA ASP A 226 7.55 -0.40 19.87
C ASP A 226 7.63 0.58 21.02
N LEU A 227 6.71 1.53 21.03
CA LEU A 227 6.55 2.56 22.04
C LEU A 227 5.30 2.25 22.91
N TRP A 228 5.29 2.83 24.13
CA TRP A 228 4.20 2.72 25.08
C TRP A 228 3.79 1.29 25.40
N ALA A 229 4.59 0.68 26.29
CA ALA A 229 4.24 -0.59 26.87
C ALA A 229 2.97 -0.46 27.69
N LYS A 230 1.98 -1.32 27.47
CA LYS A 230 0.86 -1.45 28.37
C LYS A 230 1.34 -2.10 29.67
N CYS A 231 1.03 -1.50 30.80
CA CYS A 231 1.37 -2.04 32.11
C CYS A 231 0.73 -3.43 32.30
N LYS A 232 1.55 -4.47 32.47
CA LYS A 232 1.08 -5.87 32.63
C LYS A 232 0.41 -6.12 33.98
N THR A 233 0.59 -5.23 34.96
CA THR A 233 0.23 -5.41 36.36
C THR A 233 -0.90 -4.50 36.86
N CYS A 234 -1.36 -3.56 36.06
CA CYS A 234 -2.46 -2.70 36.46
C CYS A 234 -3.81 -3.43 36.27
N HIS A 235 -4.14 -4.35 37.18
CA HIS A 235 -5.49 -4.89 37.38
C HIS A 235 -6.32 -3.95 38.25
N ASN A 236 -6.37 -2.68 37.90
CA ASN A 236 -7.18 -1.71 38.61
C ASN A 236 -8.21 -1.08 37.67
N ASP A 237 -8.87 -1.90 36.86
CA ASP A 237 -10.14 -1.56 36.22
C ASP A 237 -11.27 -2.12 37.12
N ARG A 238 -11.34 -1.56 38.32
CA ARG A 238 -12.58 -1.47 39.09
C ARG A 238 -13.01 -0.02 38.95
N ASP A 239 -13.95 0.18 38.02
CA ASP A 239 -15.18 0.99 38.12
C ASP A 239 -15.84 1.09 36.76
#